data_9fe385b70f45ca1c2f0ffa6ad68d0eae
#
_entry.id   9fe385b70f45ca1c2f0ffa6ad68d0eae
#
_cell.length_a   1.000
_cell.length_b   1.000
_cell.length_c   1.000
_cell.angle_alpha   90.00
_cell.angle_beta   90.00
_cell.angle_gamma   90.00
#
_symmetry.space_group_name_H-M   'P 1'
#
loop_
_entity.id
_entity.type
_entity.pdbx_description
1 polymer ?
#
loop_
_entity_poly.entity_id
_entity_poly.type
_entity_poly.pdbx_seq_one_letter_code
_entity_poly.pdbx_strand_id
1 'polypeptide(L)'
;MKTGFLKVAIVVIALNLFFVYIGIYLLPQSESRPPKTIKIEEGISQAELVRRGEEIVFGKGQCMVCHPMKPEAGMRSPAVANIGKEMEKEAQQRGIPVEEHVFESLVNPSKYVVKGYEDIMPPSNEPPTSLNDAELIAVSAYLQSMGGKITISYPGSLPILEKEKGTREAGKK
;
A
#
# COMPACT_ATOMS: atom_id res chain seq x y z
N MET A 1 56.60 16.25 7.59
CA MET A 1 55.20 15.91 8.00
C MET A 1 54.15 16.88 7.45
N LYS A 2 54.34 18.20 7.42
CA LYS A 2 53.32 19.20 6.94
C LYS A 2 52.92 19.03 5.46
N THR A 3 53.86 18.68 4.57
CA THR A 3 53.59 18.50 3.12
C THR A 3 52.77 17.23 2.80
N GLY A 4 52.89 16.15 3.58
CA GLY A 4 52.08 14.94 3.41
C GLY A 4 50.63 15.17 3.81
N PHE A 5 50.41 15.83 4.93
CA PHE A 5 49.07 16.20 5.41
C PHE A 5 48.33 17.09 4.39
N LEU A 6 49.01 18.10 3.84
CA LEU A 6 48.41 19.00 2.84
C LEU A 6 48.01 18.25 1.57
N LYS A 7 48.81 17.30 1.08
CA LYS A 7 48.47 16.48 -0.10
C LYS A 7 47.21 15.63 0.15
N VAL A 8 47.12 14.99 1.32
CA VAL A 8 45.95 14.20 1.68
C VAL A 8 44.70 15.07 1.79
N ALA A 9 44.81 16.24 2.42
CA ALA A 9 43.69 17.18 2.54
C ALA A 9 43.18 17.63 1.16
N ILE A 10 44.07 17.95 0.21
CA ILE A 10 43.70 18.35 -1.14
C ILE A 10 42.97 17.22 -1.86
N VAL A 11 43.44 15.97 -1.77
CA VAL A 11 42.77 14.81 -2.39
C VAL A 11 41.37 14.60 -1.80
N VAL A 12 41.25 14.66 -0.49
CA VAL A 12 39.93 14.51 0.18
C VAL A 12 38.96 15.61 -0.26
N ILE A 13 39.39 16.87 -0.31
CA ILE A 13 38.58 17.99 -0.76
C ILE A 13 38.16 17.80 -2.23
N ALA A 14 39.09 17.41 -3.10
CA ALA A 14 38.81 17.18 -4.51
C ALA A 14 37.82 16.07 -4.72
N LEU A 15 37.93 14.96 -3.99
CA LEU A 15 36.96 13.86 -4.03
C LEU A 15 35.57 14.30 -3.54
N ASN A 16 35.47 15.03 -2.45
CA ASN A 16 34.20 15.55 -1.97
C ASN A 16 33.54 16.49 -2.99
N LEU A 17 34.27 17.42 -3.58
CA LEU A 17 33.76 18.31 -4.62
C LEU A 17 33.32 17.55 -5.86
N PHE A 18 34.04 16.50 -6.24
CA PHE A 18 33.69 15.63 -7.35
C PHE A 18 32.33 14.89 -7.10
N PHE A 19 32.15 14.32 -5.91
CA PHE A 19 30.88 13.66 -5.57
C PHE A 19 29.71 14.64 -5.45
N VAL A 20 29.95 15.85 -4.90
CA VAL A 20 28.94 16.91 -4.88
C VAL A 20 28.55 17.33 -6.30
N TYR A 21 29.53 17.48 -7.19
CA TYR A 21 29.27 17.78 -8.59
C TYR A 21 28.41 16.68 -9.28
N ILE A 22 28.76 15.41 -9.10
CA ILE A 22 27.95 14.29 -9.61
C ILE A 22 26.54 14.34 -9.04
N GLY A 23 26.40 14.51 -7.71
CA GLY A 23 25.11 14.50 -7.04
C GLY A 23 24.17 15.63 -7.48
N ILE A 24 24.70 16.81 -7.78
CA ILE A 24 23.90 18.00 -8.14
C ILE A 24 23.65 18.07 -9.65
N TYR A 25 24.66 17.77 -10.47
CA TYR A 25 24.60 18.05 -11.91
C TYR A 25 24.43 16.82 -12.81
N LEU A 26 24.89 15.64 -12.38
CA LEU A 26 24.82 14.43 -13.21
C LEU A 26 23.71 13.49 -12.82
N LEU A 27 23.33 13.43 -11.54
CA LEU A 27 22.17 12.60 -11.14
C LEU A 27 20.88 13.38 -11.36
N PRO A 28 19.89 12.76 -12.05
CA PRO A 28 18.58 13.38 -12.18
C PRO A 28 17.97 13.56 -10.80
N GLN A 29 17.70 14.80 -10.42
CA GLN A 29 17.01 15.13 -9.18
C GLN A 29 15.55 14.77 -9.34
N SER A 30 15.11 13.68 -8.72
CA SER A 30 13.69 13.33 -8.64
C SER A 30 13.02 14.25 -7.62
N GLU A 31 12.20 15.18 -8.08
CA GLU A 31 11.32 15.93 -7.19
C GLU A 31 10.33 14.95 -6.55
N SER A 32 10.46 14.75 -5.24
CA SER A 32 9.47 14.01 -4.47
C SER A 32 8.18 14.84 -4.40
N ARG A 33 7.29 14.63 -5.38
CA ARG A 33 5.96 15.23 -5.33
C ARG A 33 5.13 14.47 -4.30
N PRO A 34 4.41 15.17 -3.41
CA PRO A 34 3.49 14.51 -2.50
C PRO A 34 2.48 13.68 -3.32
N PRO A 35 2.08 12.51 -2.84
CA PRO A 35 1.09 11.68 -3.52
C PRO A 35 -0.17 12.49 -3.82
N LYS A 36 -0.65 12.44 -5.05
CA LYS A 36 -1.91 13.11 -5.42
C LYS A 36 -3.04 12.51 -4.59
N THR A 37 -3.74 13.33 -3.83
CA THR A 37 -4.98 12.92 -3.16
C THR A 37 -6.02 12.64 -4.22
N ILE A 38 -6.49 11.41 -4.30
CA ILE A 38 -7.56 11.01 -5.22
C ILE A 38 -8.89 11.39 -4.57
N LYS A 39 -9.60 12.34 -5.17
CA LYS A 39 -10.93 12.71 -4.69
C LYS A 39 -11.94 11.63 -5.09
N ILE A 40 -12.66 11.13 -4.11
CA ILE A 40 -13.75 10.17 -4.26
C ILE A 40 -15.01 10.85 -3.72
N GLU A 41 -15.95 11.12 -4.60
CA GLU A 41 -17.18 11.85 -4.26
C GLU A 41 -18.30 10.87 -3.90
N GLU A 42 -19.24 11.30 -3.06
CA GLU A 42 -20.43 10.51 -2.76
C GLU A 42 -21.27 10.33 -4.04
N GLY A 43 -21.82 9.12 -4.21
CA GLY A 43 -22.59 8.78 -5.41
C GLY A 43 -21.75 8.36 -6.62
N ILE A 44 -20.43 8.17 -6.43
CA ILE A 44 -19.55 7.61 -7.46
C ILE A 44 -20.08 6.26 -7.97
N SER A 45 -20.03 6.03 -9.28
CA SER A 45 -20.39 4.72 -9.83
C SER A 45 -19.41 3.62 -9.38
N GLN A 46 -19.90 2.37 -9.32
CA GLN A 46 -19.05 1.24 -8.92
C GLN A 46 -17.84 1.06 -9.86
N ALA A 47 -18.04 1.25 -11.17
CA ALA A 47 -16.94 1.17 -12.14
C ALA A 47 -15.88 2.25 -11.92
N GLU A 48 -16.29 3.47 -11.62
CA GLU A 48 -15.36 4.57 -11.33
C GLU A 48 -14.68 4.36 -9.95
N LEU A 49 -15.38 3.83 -8.95
CA LEU A 49 -14.81 3.48 -7.66
C LEU A 49 -13.69 2.45 -7.81
N VAL A 50 -13.91 1.40 -8.62
CA VAL A 50 -12.90 0.39 -8.95
C VAL A 50 -11.70 1.03 -9.65
N ARG A 51 -11.92 1.90 -10.62
CA ARG A 51 -10.84 2.62 -11.32
C ARG A 51 -10.01 3.48 -10.38
N ARG A 52 -10.65 4.18 -9.43
CA ARG A 52 -9.94 4.94 -8.39
C ARG A 52 -9.12 4.02 -7.47
N GLY A 53 -9.68 2.87 -7.13
CA GLY A 53 -8.96 1.84 -6.36
C GLY A 53 -7.71 1.34 -7.08
N GLU A 54 -7.81 1.09 -8.39
CA GLU A 54 -6.67 0.72 -9.23
C GLU A 54 -5.58 1.79 -9.21
N GLU A 55 -5.93 3.06 -9.43
CA GLU A 55 -4.99 4.19 -9.38
C GLU A 55 -4.25 4.25 -8.02
N ILE A 56 -4.94 3.96 -6.92
CA ILE A 56 -4.36 3.96 -5.58
C ILE A 56 -3.42 2.75 -5.40
N VAL A 57 -3.84 1.56 -5.79
CA VAL A 57 -3.05 0.31 -5.67
C VAL A 57 -1.71 0.43 -6.40
N PHE A 58 -1.72 0.97 -7.61
CA PHE A 58 -0.51 1.18 -8.44
C PHE A 58 0.26 2.46 -8.10
N GLY A 59 -0.32 3.35 -7.29
CA GLY A 59 0.26 4.66 -6.95
C GLY A 59 0.49 4.84 -5.45
N LYS A 60 -0.31 5.70 -4.83
CA LYS A 60 -0.19 6.11 -3.41
C LYS A 60 -0.18 4.93 -2.44
N GLY A 61 -0.96 3.89 -2.70
CA GLY A 61 -1.06 2.71 -1.83
C GLY A 61 0.18 1.85 -1.79
N GLN A 62 1.10 1.97 -2.77
CA GLN A 62 2.35 1.22 -2.86
C GLN A 62 2.19 -0.31 -2.76
N CYS A 63 0.99 -0.83 -3.04
CA CYS A 63 0.67 -2.25 -2.84
C CYS A 63 1.56 -3.15 -3.71
N MET A 64 1.88 -2.69 -4.92
CA MET A 64 2.69 -3.42 -5.90
C MET A 64 4.17 -3.58 -5.51
N VAL A 65 4.63 -2.91 -4.45
CA VAL A 65 5.99 -3.11 -3.93
C VAL A 65 6.14 -4.51 -3.32
N CYS A 66 5.06 -5.01 -2.71
CA CYS A 66 5.03 -6.32 -2.06
C CYS A 66 4.15 -7.34 -2.78
N HIS A 67 3.04 -6.90 -3.40
CA HIS A 67 2.04 -7.75 -4.03
C HIS A 67 2.22 -7.76 -5.56
N PRO A 68 2.83 -8.80 -6.17
CA PRO A 68 2.91 -8.87 -7.62
C PRO A 68 1.55 -9.16 -8.25
N MET A 69 1.40 -8.81 -9.53
CA MET A 69 0.15 -9.11 -10.26
C MET A 69 -0.09 -10.61 -10.44
N LYS A 70 0.96 -11.39 -10.66
CA LYS A 70 0.87 -12.85 -10.90
C LYS A 70 1.64 -13.62 -9.83
N PRO A 71 1.19 -14.84 -9.49
CA PRO A 71 1.93 -15.70 -8.58
C PRO A 71 3.35 -15.99 -9.13
N GLU A 72 4.35 -15.80 -8.28
CA GLU A 72 5.76 -16.07 -8.59
C GLU A 72 6.38 -16.89 -7.44
N ALA A 73 7.39 -17.70 -7.75
CA ALA A 73 8.07 -18.50 -6.72
C ALA A 73 8.85 -17.60 -5.74
N GLY A 74 8.76 -17.90 -4.45
CA GLY A 74 9.49 -17.16 -3.41
C GLY A 74 8.88 -15.82 -3.01
N MET A 75 7.63 -15.57 -3.37
CA MET A 75 6.93 -14.36 -2.98
C MET A 75 6.68 -14.26 -1.47
N ARG A 76 6.77 -13.03 -0.95
CA ARG A 76 6.53 -12.72 0.47
C ARG A 76 5.08 -12.35 0.77
N SER A 77 4.23 -12.24 -0.26
CA SER A 77 2.83 -11.80 -0.17
C SER A 77 1.98 -12.42 -1.27
N PRO A 78 0.65 -12.55 -1.09
CA PRO A 78 -0.26 -13.02 -2.13
C PRO A 78 -0.24 -12.14 -3.38
N ALA A 79 -0.41 -12.75 -4.56
CA ALA A 79 -0.56 -12.02 -5.81
C ALA A 79 -1.93 -11.33 -5.89
N VAL A 80 -1.99 -10.19 -6.60
CA VAL A 80 -3.25 -9.44 -6.78
C VAL A 80 -4.21 -10.14 -7.75
N ALA A 81 -3.70 -10.84 -8.76
CA ALA A 81 -4.55 -11.60 -9.69
C ALA A 81 -5.41 -12.62 -8.94
N ASN A 82 -6.72 -12.56 -9.16
CA ASN A 82 -7.74 -13.38 -8.49
C ASN A 82 -7.87 -13.19 -6.96
N ILE A 83 -7.27 -12.14 -6.39
CA ILE A 83 -7.31 -11.89 -4.94
C ILE A 83 -8.76 -11.77 -4.42
N GLY A 84 -9.67 -11.17 -5.18
CA GLY A 84 -11.08 -11.03 -4.81
C GLY A 84 -11.75 -12.39 -4.61
N LYS A 85 -11.47 -13.36 -5.47
CA LYS A 85 -11.99 -14.74 -5.34
C LYS A 85 -11.41 -15.47 -4.14
N GLU A 86 -10.12 -15.29 -3.86
CA GLU A 86 -9.50 -15.90 -2.68
C GLU A 86 -10.05 -15.29 -1.39
N MET A 87 -10.23 -13.96 -1.34
CA MET A 87 -10.85 -13.26 -0.21
C MET A 87 -12.30 -13.70 0.05
N GLU A 88 -13.10 -13.93 -1.00
CA GLU A 88 -14.46 -14.50 -0.85
C GLU A 88 -14.40 -15.88 -0.19
N LYS A 89 -13.51 -16.74 -0.63
CA LYS A 89 -13.33 -18.09 -0.08
C LYS A 89 -12.85 -18.06 1.38
N GLU A 90 -11.90 -17.19 1.69
CA GLU A 90 -11.38 -17.03 3.06
C GLU A 90 -12.45 -16.46 4.00
N ALA A 91 -13.22 -15.46 3.57
CA ALA A 91 -14.33 -14.90 4.32
C ALA A 91 -15.39 -15.98 4.61
N GLN A 92 -15.73 -16.81 3.62
CA GLN A 92 -16.66 -17.93 3.79
C GLN A 92 -16.14 -18.96 4.81
N GLN A 93 -14.86 -19.32 4.75
CA GLN A 93 -14.24 -20.25 5.71
C GLN A 93 -14.24 -19.68 7.15
N ARG A 94 -14.14 -18.36 7.27
CA ARG A 94 -14.17 -17.64 8.55
C ARG A 94 -15.57 -17.34 9.06
N GLY A 95 -16.60 -17.51 8.23
CA GLY A 95 -17.99 -17.20 8.58
C GLY A 95 -18.26 -15.70 8.77
N ILE A 96 -17.51 -14.82 8.07
CA ILE A 96 -17.66 -13.35 8.13
C ILE A 96 -18.01 -12.79 6.75
N PRO A 97 -18.61 -11.58 6.68
CA PRO A 97 -18.83 -10.89 5.41
C PRO A 97 -17.51 -10.65 4.66
N VAL A 98 -17.54 -10.74 3.32
CA VAL A 98 -16.34 -10.50 2.50
C VAL A 98 -15.82 -9.08 2.64
N GLU A 99 -16.70 -8.10 2.80
CA GLU A 99 -16.34 -6.70 3.04
C GLU A 99 -15.54 -6.53 4.34
N GLU A 100 -15.97 -7.21 5.41
CA GLU A 100 -15.28 -7.21 6.70
C GLU A 100 -13.88 -7.83 6.55
N HIS A 101 -13.76 -8.95 5.84
CA HIS A 101 -12.48 -9.60 5.59
C HIS A 101 -11.52 -8.70 4.78
N VAL A 102 -12.01 -8.03 3.74
CA VAL A 102 -11.20 -7.13 2.91
C VAL A 102 -10.71 -5.92 3.71
N PHE A 103 -11.60 -5.27 4.49
CA PHE A 103 -11.21 -4.13 5.33
C PHE A 103 -10.25 -4.56 6.43
N GLU A 104 -10.49 -5.68 7.08
CA GLU A 104 -9.60 -6.26 8.08
C GLU A 104 -8.19 -6.45 7.51
N SER A 105 -8.07 -6.99 6.31
CA SER A 105 -6.78 -7.21 5.63
C SER A 105 -6.03 -5.91 5.33
N LEU A 106 -6.73 -4.79 5.17
CA LEU A 106 -6.12 -3.47 4.91
C LEU A 106 -5.79 -2.69 6.19
N VAL A 107 -6.66 -2.72 7.21
CA VAL A 107 -6.50 -1.89 8.40
C VAL A 107 -5.97 -2.64 9.62
N ASN A 108 -6.11 -3.95 9.64
CA ASN A 108 -5.64 -4.84 10.71
C ASN A 108 -5.06 -6.15 10.17
N PRO A 109 -4.06 -6.10 9.28
CA PRO A 109 -3.57 -7.28 8.54
C PRO A 109 -3.07 -8.42 9.43
N SER A 110 -2.54 -8.12 10.62
CA SER A 110 -2.06 -9.13 11.58
C SER A 110 -3.18 -9.96 12.20
N LYS A 111 -4.46 -9.55 12.08
CA LYS A 111 -5.59 -10.31 12.62
C LYS A 111 -5.85 -11.62 11.86
N TYR A 112 -5.57 -11.63 10.57
CA TYR A 112 -5.62 -12.82 9.72
C TYR A 112 -4.47 -12.84 8.73
N VAL A 113 -3.52 -13.72 8.95
CA VAL A 113 -2.40 -13.93 8.04
C VAL A 113 -2.66 -15.16 7.19
N VAL A 114 -2.62 -15.00 5.86
CA VAL A 114 -2.83 -16.10 4.92
C VAL A 114 -1.76 -17.17 5.11
N LYS A 115 -2.19 -18.43 5.17
CA LYS A 115 -1.29 -19.56 5.40
C LYS A 115 -0.15 -19.61 4.37
N GLY A 116 1.08 -19.64 4.86
CA GLY A 116 2.28 -19.70 4.03
C GLY A 116 2.97 -18.34 3.84
N TYR A 117 2.41 -17.27 4.38
CA TYR A 117 3.02 -15.93 4.38
C TYR A 117 3.37 -15.49 5.79
N GLU A 118 4.27 -14.51 5.90
CA GLU A 118 4.68 -13.90 7.16
C GLU A 118 3.78 -12.69 7.50
N ASP A 119 3.67 -12.38 8.81
CA ASP A 119 2.96 -11.18 9.29
C ASP A 119 3.85 -9.95 9.17
N ILE A 120 3.92 -9.40 7.95
CA ILE A 120 4.78 -8.25 7.60
C ILE A 120 4.03 -7.12 6.90
N MET A 121 2.75 -7.29 6.59
CA MET A 121 1.96 -6.26 5.92
C MET A 121 1.67 -5.10 6.89
N PRO A 122 2.06 -3.85 6.57
CA PRO A 122 1.70 -2.71 7.39
C PRO A 122 0.23 -2.33 7.14
N PRO A 123 -0.46 -1.76 8.15
CA PRO A 123 -1.80 -1.21 7.96
C PRO A 123 -1.82 -0.07 6.96
N SER A 124 -2.72 -0.14 5.98
CA SER A 124 -2.78 0.82 4.88
C SER A 124 -3.28 2.22 5.30
N ASN A 125 -3.98 2.34 6.44
CA ASN A 125 -4.43 3.62 7.01
C ASN A 125 -3.37 4.31 7.89
N GLU A 126 -2.20 3.71 8.07
CA GLU A 126 -1.06 4.26 8.80
C GLU A 126 0.11 4.59 7.85
N PRO A 127 1.09 5.39 8.29
CA PRO A 127 2.30 5.60 7.49
C PRO A 127 2.98 4.27 7.12
N PRO A 128 3.55 4.18 5.90
CA PRO A 128 3.85 5.26 4.96
C PRO A 128 2.70 5.64 4.00
N THR A 129 1.68 4.80 3.81
CA THR A 129 0.63 5.00 2.81
C THR A 129 -0.46 5.97 3.27
N SER A 130 -0.88 5.89 4.53
CA SER A 130 -1.88 6.77 5.16
C SER A 130 -3.13 6.98 4.30
N LEU A 131 -3.74 5.88 3.84
CA LEU A 131 -4.97 5.93 3.06
C LEU A 131 -6.14 6.39 3.93
N ASN A 132 -6.95 7.33 3.42
CA ASN A 132 -8.19 7.75 4.06
C ASN A 132 -9.32 6.74 3.77
N ASP A 133 -10.48 6.93 4.41
CA ASP A 133 -11.59 5.99 4.36
C ASP A 133 -12.15 5.79 2.95
N ALA A 134 -12.30 6.86 2.18
CA ALA A 134 -12.74 6.76 0.79
C ALA A 134 -11.72 6.01 -0.09
N GLU A 135 -10.43 6.25 0.13
CA GLU A 135 -9.35 5.55 -0.57
C GLU A 135 -9.30 4.06 -0.19
N LEU A 136 -9.49 3.71 1.09
CA LEU A 136 -9.58 2.31 1.54
C LEU A 136 -10.77 1.59 0.90
N ILE A 137 -11.93 2.24 0.83
CA ILE A 137 -13.14 1.70 0.17
C ILE A 137 -12.88 1.48 -1.32
N ALA A 138 -12.23 2.43 -2.00
CA ALA A 138 -11.91 2.28 -3.41
C ALA A 138 -10.91 1.15 -3.67
N VAL A 139 -9.85 1.04 -2.88
CA VAL A 139 -8.90 -0.08 -2.94
C VAL A 139 -9.61 -1.41 -2.73
N SER A 140 -10.50 -1.50 -1.74
CA SER A 140 -11.27 -2.70 -1.44
C SER A 140 -12.19 -3.10 -2.60
N ALA A 141 -12.85 -2.14 -3.25
CA ALA A 141 -13.66 -2.39 -4.45
C ALA A 141 -12.81 -2.92 -5.62
N TYR A 142 -11.60 -2.35 -5.82
CA TYR A 142 -10.67 -2.85 -6.82
C TYR A 142 -10.20 -4.29 -6.51
N LEU A 143 -9.81 -4.58 -5.27
CA LEU A 143 -9.39 -5.92 -4.89
C LEU A 143 -10.51 -6.95 -5.11
N GLN A 144 -11.76 -6.63 -4.74
CA GLN A 144 -12.90 -7.50 -5.04
C GLN A 144 -13.10 -7.70 -6.54
N SER A 145 -12.87 -6.67 -7.38
CA SER A 145 -13.02 -6.77 -8.84
C SER A 145 -12.05 -7.77 -9.48
N MET A 146 -10.97 -8.10 -8.77
CA MET A 146 -9.95 -9.05 -9.23
C MET A 146 -10.42 -10.51 -9.07
N GLY A 147 -11.45 -10.87 -9.81
CA GLY A 147 -12.00 -12.23 -9.92
C GLY A 147 -13.11 -12.56 -8.93
N GLY A 148 -13.49 -11.65 -8.03
CA GLY A 148 -14.60 -11.78 -7.09
C GLY A 148 -15.82 -10.93 -7.46
N LYS A 149 -16.84 -10.94 -6.60
CA LYS A 149 -18.02 -10.09 -6.72
C LYS A 149 -17.82 -8.80 -5.95
N ILE A 150 -18.04 -7.67 -6.61
CA ILE A 150 -17.95 -6.36 -5.97
C ILE A 150 -19.21 -6.10 -5.14
N THR A 151 -19.07 -6.05 -3.83
CA THR A 151 -20.15 -5.77 -2.87
C THR A 151 -19.93 -4.43 -2.17
N ILE A 152 -18.72 -3.90 -2.25
CA ILE A 152 -18.31 -2.63 -1.63
C ILE A 152 -18.82 -1.43 -2.42
N SER A 153 -19.35 -0.45 -1.69
CA SER A 153 -19.87 0.81 -2.24
C SER A 153 -19.46 2.01 -1.36
N TYR A 154 -19.39 3.19 -1.95
CA TYR A 154 -19.14 4.43 -1.21
C TYR A 154 -20.36 5.35 -1.30
N PRO A 155 -20.87 5.90 -0.18
CA PRO A 155 -20.39 5.74 1.21
C PRO A 155 -20.94 4.50 1.96
N GLY A 156 -21.70 3.61 1.30
CA GLY A 156 -22.44 2.52 1.95
C GLY A 156 -21.60 1.59 2.85
N SER A 157 -20.33 1.39 2.54
CA SER A 157 -19.44 0.50 3.31
C SER A 157 -18.66 1.20 4.44
N LEU A 158 -18.83 2.51 4.66
CA LEU A 158 -18.18 3.26 5.75
C LEU A 158 -18.41 2.64 7.15
N PRO A 159 -19.64 2.23 7.53
CA PRO A 159 -19.87 1.68 8.88
C PRO A 159 -19.08 0.40 9.17
N ILE A 160 -18.84 -0.43 8.15
CA ILE A 160 -18.08 -1.68 8.29
C ILE A 160 -16.59 -1.33 8.49
N LEU A 161 -16.08 -0.40 7.71
CA LEU A 161 -14.69 0.07 7.82
C LEU A 161 -14.42 0.71 9.20
N GLU A 162 -15.32 1.53 9.70
CA GLU A 162 -15.20 2.14 11.03
C GLU A 162 -15.19 1.09 12.15
N LYS A 163 -16.03 0.06 12.04
CA LYS A 163 -16.02 -1.09 12.97
C LYS A 163 -14.64 -1.75 13.01
N GLU A 164 -14.03 -2.02 11.87
CA GLU A 164 -12.71 -2.67 11.81
C GLU A 164 -11.60 -1.78 12.39
N LYS A 165 -11.62 -0.48 12.14
CA LYS A 165 -10.68 0.48 12.74
C LYS A 165 -10.80 0.50 14.27
N GLY A 166 -12.01 0.56 14.81
CA GLY A 166 -12.27 0.53 16.24
C GLY A 166 -11.80 -0.77 16.91
N THR A 167 -11.97 -1.91 16.27
CA THR A 167 -11.50 -3.21 16.74
C THR A 167 -9.98 -3.24 16.88
N ARG A 168 -9.25 -2.66 15.92
CA ARG A 168 -7.80 -2.59 15.96
C ARG A 168 -7.28 -1.69 17.08
N GLU A 169 -7.89 -0.51 17.28
CA GLU A 169 -7.50 0.41 18.36
C GLU A 169 -7.70 -0.21 19.74
N ALA A 170 -8.78 -0.97 19.94
CA ALA A 170 -9.03 -1.70 21.18
C ALA A 170 -7.98 -2.79 21.45
N GLY A 171 -7.46 -3.44 20.41
CA GLY A 171 -6.41 -4.47 20.52
C GLY A 171 -5.00 -3.95 20.80
N LYS A 172 -4.76 -2.63 20.64
CA LYS A 172 -3.47 -1.97 20.92
C LYS A 172 -3.30 -1.56 22.42
N LYS A 173 -4.37 -1.63 23.22
CA LYS A 173 -4.34 -1.33 24.67
C LYS A 173 -4.08 -2.59 25.47
#